data_38453074ec8cc770faaefc67a775ebcd
#
_entry.id   38453074ec8cc770faaefc67a775ebcd
#
_cell.length_a   1.000
_cell.length_b   1.000
_cell.length_c   1.000
_cell.angle_alpha   90.00
_cell.angle_beta   90.00
_cell.angle_gamma   90.00
#
_symmetry.space_group_name_H-M   'P 1'
#
loop_
_entity.id
_entity.type
_entity.pdbx_description
1 polymer ?
#
loop_
_entity_poly.entity_id
_entity_poly.type
_entity_poly.pdbx_seq_one_letter_code
_entity_poly.pdbx_strand_id
1 'polypeptide(L)'
;SGFIVTTEVFRCREVIESYAPAQRNFHDQITQHLRRLEQATGKAFGDPANPLLLSVRSGASISQPGMMDTLLDVGNNLEITAGVAARTGNAWFAWDNYRRFLQNYGMAHDMSRDDFDAVIAEFKNRLGIPLKRHFSGDQMREVALAYRRLIEEAGVEVIDSPFEQLLLAIRRVLASWESPRAQAYRRIMGISDDWGTAIAIQAMVYGNRSPQAGTGVIFTHNPRWAGDVLKLWGDFTTANQGEDVVSGLVNTMPISLFQQEIEMRETDVTLETHFPEIYQELKRWAHTLIDDHGWSPQEIEFTFEGASAADLYMLQTRDMAIRESQKVLAFDFEEPPIARLLGHGIGVSGGAMSGRLVFTLDEIKAWRAREPETRLILVRTDTVPDDIREINAADGLLTARGGLTSHAAV
;
A
#
# COMPACT_ATOMS: atom_id res chain seq x y z
N SER A 1 -16.36 5.71 -2.58
CA SER A 1 -17.58 4.88 -2.44
C SER A 1 -17.22 3.41 -2.36
N GLY A 2 -17.95 2.64 -1.53
CA GLY A 2 -17.71 1.21 -1.31
C GLY A 2 -18.74 0.59 -0.37
N PHE A 3 -18.58 -0.69 -0.05
CA PHE A 3 -19.34 -1.39 0.97
C PHE A 3 -18.45 -2.36 1.75
N ILE A 4 -18.92 -2.80 2.90
CA ILE A 4 -18.16 -3.67 3.80
C ILE A 4 -18.89 -5.01 3.94
N VAL A 5 -18.14 -6.10 3.75
CA VAL A 5 -18.53 -7.44 4.19
C VAL A 5 -18.03 -7.60 5.62
N THR A 6 -18.95 -7.80 6.55
CA THR A 6 -18.63 -7.82 7.99
C THR A 6 -17.92 -9.09 8.42
N THR A 7 -17.33 -9.08 9.60
CA THR A 7 -16.64 -10.24 10.21
C THR A 7 -17.56 -11.47 10.41
N GLU A 8 -18.86 -11.29 10.37
CA GLU A 8 -19.80 -12.43 10.42
C GLU A 8 -19.60 -13.39 9.24
N VAL A 9 -19.24 -12.86 8.05
CA VAL A 9 -18.94 -13.69 6.88
C VAL A 9 -17.67 -14.53 7.14
N PHE A 10 -16.67 -13.98 7.81
CA PHE A 10 -15.48 -14.75 8.22
C PHE A 10 -15.86 -15.91 9.14
N ARG A 11 -16.71 -15.67 10.12
CA ARG A 11 -17.18 -16.70 11.07
C ARG A 11 -18.06 -17.77 10.43
N CYS A 12 -18.83 -17.39 9.39
CA CYS A 12 -19.75 -18.28 8.69
C CYS A 12 -19.20 -18.83 7.37
N ARG A 13 -17.89 -18.61 7.04
CA ARG A 13 -17.30 -18.95 5.75
C ARG A 13 -17.53 -20.40 5.31
N GLU A 14 -17.36 -21.35 6.24
CA GLU A 14 -17.57 -22.77 5.95
C GLU A 14 -19.01 -23.09 5.58
N VAL A 15 -19.99 -22.43 6.24
CA VAL A 15 -21.42 -22.59 5.93
C VAL A 15 -21.75 -21.98 4.58
N ILE A 16 -21.17 -20.80 4.28
CA ILE A 16 -21.37 -20.13 2.99
C ILE A 16 -20.79 -20.97 1.85
N GLU A 17 -19.68 -21.63 2.05
CA GLU A 17 -19.04 -22.48 1.03
C GLU A 17 -19.72 -23.83 0.86
N SER A 18 -20.21 -24.46 1.94
CA SER A 18 -20.74 -25.81 1.92
C SER A 18 -22.28 -25.91 1.76
N TYR A 19 -23.03 -24.85 2.06
CA TYR A 19 -24.48 -24.84 2.04
C TYR A 19 -25.03 -23.92 0.95
N ALA A 20 -25.51 -24.51 -0.16
CA ALA A 20 -25.95 -23.80 -1.35
C ALA A 20 -26.99 -22.68 -1.13
N PRO A 21 -27.97 -22.76 -0.20
CA PRO A 21 -28.84 -21.61 0.10
C PRO A 21 -28.11 -20.43 0.73
N ALA A 22 -27.13 -20.68 1.61
CA ALA A 22 -26.31 -19.61 2.21
C ALA A 22 -25.42 -18.95 1.17
N GLN A 23 -24.81 -19.75 0.30
CA GLN A 23 -24.01 -19.25 -0.83
C GLN A 23 -24.83 -18.34 -1.75
N ARG A 24 -26.04 -18.77 -2.16
CA ARG A 24 -26.93 -17.94 -2.99
C ARG A 24 -27.31 -16.63 -2.30
N ASN A 25 -27.69 -16.69 -1.03
CA ASN A 25 -28.00 -15.49 -0.25
C ASN A 25 -26.83 -14.51 -0.19
N PHE A 26 -25.62 -15.01 0.04
CA PHE A 26 -24.39 -14.20 0.03
C PHE A 26 -24.16 -13.54 -1.32
N HIS A 27 -24.25 -14.30 -2.43
CA HIS A 27 -24.11 -13.77 -3.78
C HIS A 27 -25.16 -12.68 -4.11
N ASP A 28 -26.41 -12.89 -3.68
CA ASP A 28 -27.49 -11.92 -3.87
C ASP A 28 -27.22 -10.61 -3.12
N GLN A 29 -26.71 -10.69 -1.88
CA GLN A 29 -26.31 -9.52 -1.10
C GLN A 29 -25.14 -8.77 -1.77
N ILE A 30 -24.10 -9.48 -2.18
CA ILE A 30 -22.97 -8.86 -2.91
C ILE A 30 -23.48 -8.17 -4.18
N THR A 31 -24.31 -8.83 -4.96
CA THR A 31 -24.89 -8.26 -6.19
C THR A 31 -25.71 -7.00 -5.90
N GLN A 32 -26.53 -7.01 -4.84
CA GLN A 32 -27.32 -5.86 -4.45
C GLN A 32 -26.45 -4.65 -4.06
N HIS A 33 -25.41 -4.88 -3.25
CA HIS A 33 -24.50 -3.80 -2.84
C HIS A 33 -23.64 -3.30 -4.00
N LEU A 34 -23.25 -4.19 -4.91
CA LEU A 34 -22.52 -3.82 -6.12
C LEU A 34 -23.36 -2.89 -7.00
N ARG A 35 -24.65 -3.19 -7.23
CA ARG A 35 -25.59 -2.30 -7.97
C ARG A 35 -25.72 -0.92 -7.32
N ARG A 36 -25.73 -0.84 -5.98
CA ARG A 36 -25.75 0.46 -5.27
C ARG A 36 -24.43 1.23 -5.50
N LEU A 37 -23.30 0.53 -5.54
CA LEU A 37 -22.02 1.13 -5.81
C LEU A 37 -21.92 1.62 -7.27
N GLU A 38 -22.45 0.87 -8.23
CA GLU A 38 -22.59 1.29 -9.64
C GLU A 38 -23.40 2.58 -9.76
N GLN A 39 -24.56 2.64 -9.09
CA GLN A 39 -25.40 3.85 -9.04
C GLN A 39 -24.66 5.05 -8.44
N ALA A 40 -23.91 4.84 -7.34
CA ALA A 40 -23.17 5.89 -6.64
C ALA A 40 -21.96 6.41 -7.43
N THR A 41 -21.38 5.59 -8.30
CA THR A 41 -20.18 5.94 -9.08
C THR A 41 -20.48 6.31 -10.53
N GLY A 42 -21.68 5.97 -11.02
CA GLY A 42 -22.03 6.10 -12.43
C GLY A 42 -21.24 5.18 -13.36
N LYS A 43 -20.58 4.15 -12.80
CA LYS A 43 -19.77 3.14 -13.53
C LYS A 43 -20.48 1.78 -13.43
N ALA A 44 -20.12 0.83 -14.30
CA ALA A 44 -20.72 -0.51 -14.29
C ALA A 44 -19.62 -1.59 -14.15
N PHE A 45 -19.87 -2.57 -13.28
CA PHE A 45 -18.95 -3.68 -13.05
C PHE A 45 -19.05 -4.70 -14.20
N GLY A 46 -17.92 -4.91 -14.88
CA GLY A 46 -17.88 -5.79 -16.05
C GLY A 46 -18.26 -5.13 -17.37
N ASP A 47 -18.52 -3.82 -17.42
CA ASP A 47 -18.78 -3.09 -18.66
C ASP A 47 -17.50 -2.46 -19.21
N PRO A 48 -16.99 -2.90 -20.38
CA PRO A 48 -15.78 -2.33 -20.97
C PRO A 48 -15.94 -0.86 -21.40
N ALA A 49 -17.15 -0.37 -21.62
CA ALA A 49 -17.38 1.01 -22.04
C ALA A 49 -17.22 2.00 -20.87
N ASN A 50 -17.62 1.61 -19.66
CA ASN A 50 -17.50 2.46 -18.46
C ASN A 50 -17.22 1.63 -17.20
N PRO A 51 -16.06 0.97 -17.10
CA PRO A 51 -15.81 -0.04 -16.11
C PRO A 51 -15.73 0.52 -14.68
N LEU A 52 -16.39 -0.17 -13.76
CA LEU A 52 -16.14 -0.10 -12.33
C LEU A 52 -15.09 -1.17 -11.99
N LEU A 53 -13.91 -0.77 -11.53
CA LEU A 53 -12.92 -1.67 -10.96
C LEU A 53 -12.89 -1.51 -9.45
N LEU A 54 -12.56 -2.58 -8.74
CA LEU A 54 -12.68 -2.65 -7.30
C LEU A 54 -11.34 -2.94 -6.63
N SER A 55 -11.15 -2.35 -5.46
CA SER A 55 -10.17 -2.77 -4.46
C SER A 55 -10.89 -3.64 -3.43
N VAL A 56 -10.32 -4.79 -3.11
CA VAL A 56 -10.81 -5.72 -2.10
C VAL A 56 -9.74 -5.86 -1.04
N ARG A 57 -10.01 -5.33 0.16
CA ARG A 57 -9.04 -5.19 1.25
C ARG A 57 -9.59 -5.73 2.55
N SER A 58 -8.72 -6.23 3.42
CA SER A 58 -9.08 -6.56 4.80
C SER A 58 -9.46 -5.32 5.59
N GLY A 59 -10.32 -5.49 6.59
CA GLY A 59 -10.68 -4.47 7.56
C GLY A 59 -10.78 -5.07 8.94
N ALA A 60 -9.89 -4.70 9.85
CA ALA A 60 -9.90 -5.14 11.24
C ALA A 60 -9.93 -3.92 12.18
N SER A 61 -10.41 -4.11 13.41
CA SER A 61 -10.44 -3.08 14.44
C SER A 61 -9.04 -2.62 14.86
N ILE A 62 -8.05 -3.50 14.75
CA ILE A 62 -6.63 -3.17 14.91
C ILE A 62 -5.96 -3.30 13.55
N SER A 63 -5.26 -2.25 13.15
CA SER A 63 -4.53 -2.23 11.88
C SER A 63 -3.44 -3.30 11.85
N GLN A 64 -3.37 -4.05 10.75
CA GLN A 64 -2.33 -5.06 10.50
C GLN A 64 -1.66 -4.74 9.16
N PRO A 65 -0.82 -3.69 9.10
CA PRO A 65 -0.27 -3.17 7.84
C PRO A 65 0.50 -4.24 7.08
N GLY A 66 0.12 -4.49 5.82
CA GLY A 66 0.78 -5.46 4.95
C GLY A 66 0.62 -6.94 5.32
N MET A 67 -0.04 -7.26 6.44
CA MET A 67 -0.16 -8.65 6.89
C MET A 67 -1.24 -9.43 6.15
N MET A 68 -2.24 -8.72 5.63
CA MET A 68 -3.38 -9.30 4.94
C MET A 68 -3.29 -9.02 3.43
N ASP A 69 -3.87 -9.89 2.63
CA ASP A 69 -3.91 -9.70 1.19
C ASP A 69 -4.79 -8.50 0.80
N THR A 70 -4.38 -7.84 -0.27
CA THR A 70 -5.14 -6.79 -0.94
C THR A 70 -5.14 -7.13 -2.43
N LEU A 71 -6.33 -7.17 -3.03
CA LEU A 71 -6.46 -7.32 -4.47
C LEU A 71 -6.99 -6.00 -5.06
N LEU A 72 -6.22 -5.45 -5.99
CA LEU A 72 -6.54 -4.22 -6.70
C LEU A 72 -7.01 -4.52 -8.12
N ASP A 73 -7.75 -3.58 -8.69
CA ASP A 73 -8.27 -3.66 -10.06
C ASP A 73 -9.13 -4.92 -10.32
N VAL A 74 -9.81 -5.44 -9.30
CA VAL A 74 -10.72 -6.58 -9.41
C VAL A 74 -11.88 -6.21 -10.34
N GLY A 75 -12.21 -7.11 -11.25
CA GLY A 75 -13.13 -6.88 -12.35
C GLY A 75 -12.42 -6.55 -13.67
N ASN A 76 -11.07 -6.56 -13.68
CA ASN A 76 -10.29 -6.28 -14.88
C ASN A 76 -10.01 -7.56 -15.69
N ASN A 77 -10.05 -7.43 -16.99
CA ASN A 77 -9.69 -8.46 -17.97
C ASN A 77 -9.20 -7.79 -19.27
N LEU A 78 -8.93 -8.58 -20.30
CA LEU A 78 -8.41 -8.05 -21.57
C LEU A 78 -9.39 -7.07 -22.24
N GLU A 79 -10.69 -7.36 -22.24
CA GLU A 79 -11.72 -6.54 -22.84
C GLU A 79 -11.92 -5.23 -22.07
N ILE A 80 -12.01 -5.31 -20.76
CA ILE A 80 -12.09 -4.15 -19.85
C ILE A 80 -10.87 -3.25 -20.01
N THR A 81 -9.67 -3.84 -20.04
CA THR A 81 -8.42 -3.11 -20.24
C THR A 81 -8.39 -2.35 -21.57
N ALA A 82 -8.84 -3.00 -22.64
CA ALA A 82 -8.96 -2.35 -23.95
C ALA A 82 -9.96 -1.18 -23.92
N GLY A 83 -11.10 -1.37 -23.24
CA GLY A 83 -12.09 -0.31 -23.02
C GLY A 83 -11.53 0.88 -22.24
N VAL A 84 -10.79 0.62 -21.14
CA VAL A 84 -10.11 1.68 -20.36
C VAL A 84 -9.09 2.43 -21.24
N ALA A 85 -8.29 1.72 -22.05
CA ALA A 85 -7.31 2.33 -22.96
C ALA A 85 -7.99 3.24 -23.99
N ALA A 86 -9.07 2.78 -24.60
CA ALA A 86 -9.83 3.56 -25.57
C ALA A 86 -10.48 4.81 -24.97
N ARG A 87 -11.09 4.67 -23.78
CA ARG A 87 -11.77 5.75 -23.07
C ARG A 87 -10.83 6.84 -22.56
N THR A 88 -9.67 6.44 -22.02
CA THR A 88 -8.72 7.37 -21.42
C THR A 88 -7.73 7.94 -22.41
N GLY A 89 -7.59 7.34 -23.59
CA GLY A 89 -6.52 7.65 -24.55
C GLY A 89 -5.12 7.30 -24.00
N ASN A 90 -5.04 6.60 -22.89
CA ASN A 90 -3.79 6.26 -22.20
C ASN A 90 -3.63 4.73 -22.09
N ALA A 91 -3.11 4.12 -23.14
CA ALA A 91 -2.89 2.68 -23.20
C ALA A 91 -1.89 2.21 -22.12
N TRP A 92 -0.85 3.01 -21.84
CA TRP A 92 0.11 2.68 -20.78
C TRP A 92 -0.56 2.50 -19.43
N PHE A 93 -1.41 3.45 -19.05
CA PHE A 93 -2.18 3.43 -17.81
C PHE A 93 -3.08 2.18 -17.71
N ALA A 94 -3.84 1.90 -18.77
CA ALA A 94 -4.74 0.77 -18.78
C ALA A 94 -4.00 -0.57 -18.60
N TRP A 95 -2.91 -0.76 -19.35
CA TRP A 95 -2.13 -2.00 -19.29
C TRP A 95 -1.27 -2.13 -18.04
N ASP A 96 -0.80 -1.01 -17.43
CA ASP A 96 -0.11 -1.08 -16.12
C ASP A 96 -1.08 -1.50 -15.02
N ASN A 97 -2.34 -1.06 -15.04
CA ASN A 97 -3.35 -1.50 -14.07
C ASN A 97 -3.69 -3.00 -14.25
N TYR A 98 -3.81 -3.49 -15.50
CA TYR A 98 -4.00 -4.91 -15.73
C TYR A 98 -2.79 -5.74 -15.30
N ARG A 99 -1.58 -5.28 -15.57
CA ARG A 99 -0.36 -5.88 -15.05
C ARG A 99 -0.35 -5.95 -13.52
N ARG A 100 -0.78 -4.86 -12.83
CA ARG A 100 -0.89 -4.82 -11.36
C ARG A 100 -1.91 -5.82 -10.84
N PHE A 101 -3.08 -5.88 -11.48
CA PHE A 101 -4.08 -6.90 -11.17
C PHE A 101 -3.49 -8.32 -11.28
N LEU A 102 -2.82 -8.64 -12.38
CA LEU A 102 -2.21 -9.94 -12.59
C LEU A 102 -1.12 -10.26 -11.57
N GLN A 103 -0.29 -9.29 -11.19
CA GLN A 103 0.71 -9.46 -10.14
C GLN A 103 0.05 -9.78 -8.79
N ASN A 104 -0.93 -8.99 -8.37
CA ASN A 104 -1.65 -9.22 -7.13
C ASN A 104 -2.42 -10.56 -7.16
N TYR A 105 -2.99 -10.90 -8.31
CA TYR A 105 -3.67 -12.17 -8.53
C TYR A 105 -2.72 -13.36 -8.39
N GLY A 106 -1.55 -13.33 -9.04
CA GLY A 106 -0.55 -14.39 -8.93
C GLY A 106 0.04 -14.51 -7.52
N MET A 107 0.34 -13.38 -6.87
CA MET A 107 0.81 -13.38 -5.47
C MET A 107 -0.24 -13.93 -4.51
N ALA A 108 -1.53 -13.67 -4.74
CA ALA A 108 -2.61 -14.30 -3.97
C ALA A 108 -2.74 -15.82 -4.23
N HIS A 109 -2.02 -16.37 -5.23
CA HIS A 109 -1.88 -17.79 -5.51
C HIS A 109 -0.47 -18.31 -5.17
N ASP A 110 0.20 -17.67 -4.19
CA ASP A 110 1.50 -18.06 -3.64
C ASP A 110 2.69 -17.94 -4.62
N MET A 111 2.54 -17.20 -5.73
CA MET A 111 3.67 -16.87 -6.61
C MET A 111 4.55 -15.80 -5.98
N SER A 112 5.86 -15.88 -6.24
CA SER A 112 6.81 -14.88 -5.74
C SER A 112 6.70 -13.57 -6.53
N ARG A 113 6.86 -12.45 -5.82
CA ARG A 113 7.02 -11.15 -6.46
C ARG A 113 8.23 -11.11 -7.38
N ASP A 114 9.31 -11.81 -7.01
CA ASP A 114 10.55 -11.84 -7.78
C ASP A 114 10.34 -12.41 -9.20
N ASP A 115 9.38 -13.34 -9.38
CA ASP A 115 9.05 -13.89 -10.69
C ASP A 115 8.52 -12.80 -11.63
N PHE A 116 7.64 -11.92 -11.12
CA PHE A 116 7.11 -10.78 -11.86
C PHE A 116 8.16 -9.69 -12.10
N ASP A 117 9.01 -9.42 -11.11
CA ASP A 117 10.10 -8.45 -11.23
C ASP A 117 11.15 -8.91 -12.27
N ALA A 118 11.39 -10.23 -12.39
CA ALA A 118 12.25 -10.79 -13.42
C ALA A 118 11.73 -10.52 -14.83
N VAL A 119 10.41 -10.64 -15.05
CA VAL A 119 9.79 -10.28 -16.34
C VAL A 119 10.02 -8.81 -16.68
N ILE A 120 9.79 -7.89 -15.72
CA ILE A 120 10.06 -6.46 -15.93
C ILE A 120 11.54 -6.21 -16.25
N ALA A 121 12.46 -6.88 -15.54
CA ALA A 121 13.88 -6.73 -15.76
C ALA A 121 14.29 -7.19 -17.18
N GLU A 122 13.74 -8.31 -17.65
CA GLU A 122 13.95 -8.80 -19.01
C GLU A 122 13.50 -7.77 -20.07
N PHE A 123 12.28 -7.21 -19.92
CA PHE A 123 11.78 -6.17 -20.83
C PHE A 123 12.64 -4.92 -20.81
N LYS A 124 13.07 -4.42 -19.63
CA LYS A 124 13.99 -3.29 -19.53
C LYS A 124 15.29 -3.54 -20.28
N ASN A 125 15.88 -4.72 -20.11
CA ASN A 125 17.13 -5.10 -20.77
C ASN A 125 16.95 -5.24 -22.30
N ARG A 126 15.90 -5.93 -22.73
CA ARG A 126 15.59 -6.14 -24.16
C ARG A 126 15.33 -4.82 -24.91
N LEU A 127 14.63 -3.90 -24.27
CA LEU A 127 14.25 -2.62 -24.86
C LEU A 127 15.31 -1.52 -24.68
N GLY A 128 16.29 -1.71 -23.79
CA GLY A 128 17.25 -0.68 -23.42
C GLY A 128 16.61 0.49 -22.66
N ILE A 129 15.46 0.28 -22.00
CA ILE A 129 14.70 1.30 -21.27
C ILE A 129 14.80 1.02 -19.77
N PRO A 130 15.54 1.80 -18.98
CA PRO A 130 15.80 1.48 -17.58
C PRO A 130 14.59 1.67 -16.66
N LEU A 131 13.63 2.52 -17.04
CA LEU A 131 12.48 2.88 -16.21
C LEU A 131 11.17 2.47 -16.88
N LYS A 132 10.40 1.60 -16.25
CA LYS A 132 9.10 1.10 -16.70
C LYS A 132 8.14 2.23 -17.15
N ARG A 133 8.15 3.38 -16.49
CA ARG A 133 7.31 4.54 -16.83
C ARG A 133 7.57 5.12 -18.22
N HIS A 134 8.70 4.76 -18.85
CA HIS A 134 9.06 5.20 -20.20
C HIS A 134 8.68 4.16 -21.28
N PHE A 135 8.07 3.04 -20.90
CA PHE A 135 7.53 2.09 -21.86
C PHE A 135 6.35 2.73 -22.62
N SER A 136 6.19 2.38 -23.89
CA SER A 136 4.98 2.71 -24.63
C SER A 136 3.77 1.90 -24.13
N GLY A 137 2.56 2.29 -24.53
CA GLY A 137 1.35 1.52 -24.23
C GLY A 137 1.41 0.09 -24.77
N ASP A 138 1.96 -0.11 -25.99
CA ASP A 138 2.12 -1.45 -26.57
C ASP A 138 3.16 -2.28 -25.83
N GLN A 139 4.27 -1.68 -25.43
CA GLN A 139 5.29 -2.35 -24.62
C GLN A 139 4.71 -2.76 -23.24
N MET A 140 3.91 -1.91 -22.62
CA MET A 140 3.23 -2.25 -21.37
C MET A 140 2.21 -3.38 -21.55
N ARG A 141 1.51 -3.41 -22.69
CA ARG A 141 0.63 -4.52 -23.07
C ARG A 141 1.40 -5.83 -23.15
N GLU A 142 2.55 -5.84 -23.82
CA GLU A 142 3.40 -7.05 -23.90
C GLU A 142 3.82 -7.55 -22.52
N VAL A 143 4.19 -6.63 -21.60
CA VAL A 143 4.53 -6.98 -20.21
C VAL A 143 3.32 -7.60 -19.49
N ALA A 144 2.13 -7.00 -19.59
CA ALA A 144 0.92 -7.55 -18.97
C ALA A 144 0.57 -8.93 -19.50
N LEU A 145 0.69 -9.15 -20.82
CA LEU A 145 0.48 -10.46 -21.44
C LEU A 145 1.55 -11.49 -21.03
N ALA A 146 2.79 -11.04 -20.78
CA ALA A 146 3.83 -11.91 -20.24
C ALA A 146 3.53 -12.34 -18.80
N TYR A 147 3.00 -11.42 -17.95
CA TYR A 147 2.53 -11.75 -16.60
C TYR A 147 1.40 -12.79 -16.62
N ARG A 148 0.44 -12.64 -17.54
CA ARG A 148 -0.65 -13.61 -17.69
C ARG A 148 -0.10 -14.99 -18.03
N ARG A 149 0.80 -15.09 -19.03
CA ARG A 149 1.44 -16.36 -19.38
C ARG A 149 2.22 -16.97 -18.22
N LEU A 150 2.98 -16.16 -17.46
CA LEU A 150 3.72 -16.62 -16.29
C LEU A 150 2.79 -17.30 -15.26
N ILE A 151 1.61 -16.71 -15.01
CA ILE A 151 0.60 -17.25 -14.09
C ILE A 151 0.04 -18.57 -14.64
N GLU A 152 -0.32 -18.60 -15.93
CA GLU A 152 -0.89 -19.78 -16.59
C GLU A 152 0.13 -20.94 -16.66
N GLU A 153 1.42 -20.64 -16.90
CA GLU A 153 2.53 -21.61 -16.90
C GLU A 153 2.81 -22.17 -15.49
N ALA A 154 2.52 -21.40 -14.44
CA ALA A 154 2.56 -21.88 -13.07
C ALA A 154 1.35 -22.77 -12.69
N GLY A 155 0.44 -23.03 -13.65
CA GLY A 155 -0.74 -23.88 -13.45
C GLY A 155 -1.92 -23.16 -12.77
N VAL A 156 -1.90 -21.83 -12.72
CA VAL A 156 -2.99 -21.02 -12.16
C VAL A 156 -3.86 -20.47 -13.28
N GLU A 157 -5.15 -20.78 -13.25
CA GLU A 157 -6.12 -20.23 -14.21
C GLU A 157 -6.41 -18.76 -13.90
N VAL A 158 -6.26 -17.88 -14.90
CA VAL A 158 -6.65 -16.47 -14.77
C VAL A 158 -8.14 -16.34 -15.10
N ILE A 159 -8.95 -16.08 -14.08
CA ILE A 159 -10.40 -15.92 -14.22
C ILE A 159 -10.69 -14.58 -14.92
N ASP A 160 -11.41 -14.63 -16.05
CA ASP A 160 -11.81 -13.45 -16.83
C ASP A 160 -13.19 -12.90 -16.43
N SER A 161 -14.03 -13.67 -15.74
CA SER A 161 -15.34 -13.23 -15.24
C SER A 161 -15.18 -12.24 -14.06
N PRO A 162 -15.62 -10.98 -14.19
CA PRO A 162 -15.48 -9.98 -13.13
C PRO A 162 -16.12 -10.41 -11.80
N PHE A 163 -17.31 -11.01 -11.84
CA PHE A 163 -17.99 -11.42 -10.63
C PHE A 163 -17.28 -12.60 -9.93
N GLU A 164 -16.77 -13.54 -10.69
CA GLU A 164 -15.99 -14.66 -10.13
C GLU A 164 -14.65 -14.19 -9.56
N GLN A 165 -14.00 -13.19 -10.20
CA GLN A 165 -12.83 -12.51 -9.63
C GLN A 165 -13.14 -11.87 -8.27
N LEU A 166 -14.29 -11.19 -8.15
CA LEU A 166 -14.71 -10.57 -6.89
C LEU A 166 -14.93 -11.61 -5.80
N LEU A 167 -15.61 -12.73 -6.11
CA LEU A 167 -15.81 -13.82 -5.15
C LEU A 167 -14.48 -14.49 -4.75
N LEU A 168 -13.56 -14.67 -5.71
CA LEU A 168 -12.23 -15.17 -5.43
C LEU A 168 -11.45 -14.20 -4.52
N ALA A 169 -11.47 -12.90 -4.83
CA ALA A 169 -10.81 -11.87 -4.04
C ALA A 169 -11.32 -11.87 -2.59
N ILE A 170 -12.62 -11.96 -2.38
CA ILE A 170 -13.24 -12.07 -1.05
C ILE A 170 -12.69 -13.30 -0.30
N ARG A 171 -12.70 -14.48 -0.94
CA ARG A 171 -12.18 -15.72 -0.33
C ARG A 171 -10.69 -15.61 0.03
N ARG A 172 -9.88 -15.04 -0.86
CA ARG A 172 -8.43 -14.86 -0.62
C ARG A 172 -8.15 -13.92 0.54
N VAL A 173 -8.84 -12.78 0.60
CA VAL A 173 -8.69 -11.85 1.73
C VAL A 173 -9.11 -12.50 3.05
N LEU A 174 -10.21 -13.27 3.09
CA LEU A 174 -10.60 -14.03 4.29
C LEU A 174 -9.51 -15.05 4.68
N ALA A 175 -9.01 -15.82 3.71
CA ALA A 175 -8.00 -16.85 3.94
C ALA A 175 -6.66 -16.24 4.41
N SER A 176 -6.32 -15.03 3.99
CA SER A 176 -5.06 -14.38 4.37
C SER A 176 -4.96 -14.08 5.88
N TRP A 177 -6.09 -14.05 6.61
CA TRP A 177 -6.09 -14.01 8.08
C TRP A 177 -5.32 -15.17 8.70
N GLU A 178 -5.39 -16.35 8.10
CA GLU A 178 -4.72 -17.57 8.55
C GLU A 178 -3.28 -17.70 8.00
N SER A 179 -2.80 -16.72 7.24
CA SER A 179 -1.43 -16.77 6.70
C SER A 179 -0.38 -16.77 7.82
N PRO A 180 0.79 -17.41 7.61
CA PRO A 180 1.85 -17.47 8.63
C PRO A 180 2.33 -16.08 9.07
N ARG A 181 2.37 -15.10 8.16
CA ARG A 181 2.76 -13.71 8.46
C ARG A 181 1.71 -13.01 9.33
N ALA A 182 0.42 -13.15 9.01
CA ALA A 182 -0.66 -12.56 9.78
C ALA A 182 -0.74 -13.16 11.20
N GLN A 183 -0.59 -14.48 11.33
CA GLN A 183 -0.52 -15.15 12.63
C GLN A 183 0.70 -14.72 13.45
N ALA A 184 1.88 -14.58 12.81
CA ALA A 184 3.08 -14.12 13.49
C ALA A 184 2.91 -12.68 14.02
N TYR A 185 2.35 -11.79 13.22
CA TYR A 185 2.07 -10.42 13.61
C TYR A 185 1.07 -10.36 14.78
N ARG A 186 -0.05 -11.08 14.69
CA ARG A 186 -1.05 -11.10 15.78
C ARG A 186 -0.46 -11.61 17.09
N ARG A 187 0.40 -12.62 17.02
CA ARG A 187 1.09 -13.14 18.21
C ARG A 187 2.02 -12.10 18.83
N ILE A 188 2.76 -11.35 18.02
CA ILE A 188 3.64 -10.26 18.47
C ILE A 188 2.82 -9.13 19.11
N MET A 189 1.68 -8.78 18.51
CA MET A 189 0.83 -7.68 18.94
C MET A 189 -0.21 -8.05 20.00
N GLY A 190 -0.28 -9.33 20.40
CA GLY A 190 -1.28 -9.82 21.39
C GLY A 190 -2.73 -9.75 20.87
N ILE A 191 -2.94 -9.88 19.55
CA ILE A 191 -4.26 -9.87 18.92
C ILE A 191 -4.82 -11.30 18.88
N SER A 192 -6.09 -11.49 19.29
CA SER A 192 -6.75 -12.80 19.25
C SER A 192 -6.99 -13.30 17.82
N ASP A 193 -6.69 -14.57 17.58
CA ASP A 193 -6.97 -15.23 16.31
C ASP A 193 -8.48 -15.36 16.02
N ASP A 194 -9.33 -15.36 17.06
CA ASP A 194 -10.79 -15.52 16.95
C ASP A 194 -11.51 -14.26 16.41
N TRP A 195 -10.84 -13.13 16.30
CA TRP A 195 -11.50 -11.90 15.86
C TRP A 195 -11.93 -11.94 14.40
N GLY A 196 -11.11 -12.50 13.51
CA GLY A 196 -11.35 -12.49 12.07
C GLY A 196 -11.19 -11.11 11.44
N THR A 197 -11.51 -11.04 10.17
CA THR A 197 -11.44 -9.80 9.38
C THR A 197 -12.75 -9.49 8.69
N ALA A 198 -13.11 -8.23 8.58
CA ALA A 198 -14.07 -7.72 7.61
C ALA A 198 -13.38 -7.51 6.25
N ILE A 199 -14.15 -7.24 5.20
CA ILE A 199 -13.62 -6.93 3.88
C ILE A 199 -14.21 -5.61 3.41
N ALA A 200 -13.34 -4.66 3.05
CA ALA A 200 -13.73 -3.42 2.40
C ALA A 200 -13.64 -3.61 0.88
N ILE A 201 -14.78 -3.46 0.19
CA ILE A 201 -14.90 -3.47 -1.26
C ILE A 201 -15.15 -2.04 -1.69
N GLN A 202 -14.19 -1.44 -2.41
CA GLN A 202 -14.19 -0.02 -2.71
C GLN A 202 -13.90 0.23 -4.19
N ALA A 203 -14.58 1.22 -4.78
CA ALA A 203 -14.30 1.66 -6.15
C ALA A 203 -12.87 2.17 -6.26
N MET A 204 -12.16 1.73 -7.30
CA MET A 204 -10.80 2.19 -7.59
C MET A 204 -10.77 3.64 -8.04
N VAL A 205 -9.73 4.34 -7.59
CA VAL A 205 -9.27 5.67 -8.03
C VAL A 205 -7.78 5.61 -8.33
N TYR A 206 -7.27 6.49 -9.21
CA TYR A 206 -6.02 6.22 -9.89
C TYR A 206 -5.02 7.37 -9.81
N GLY A 207 -4.05 7.27 -8.91
CA GLY A 207 -2.92 8.19 -8.81
C GLY A 207 -1.91 8.09 -9.96
N ASN A 208 -2.00 7.06 -10.79
CA ASN A 208 -1.17 6.84 -11.98
C ASN A 208 -1.86 7.19 -13.30
N ARG A 209 -3.03 7.84 -13.24
CA ARG A 209 -3.85 8.16 -14.43
C ARG A 209 -3.16 9.17 -15.37
N SER A 210 -2.44 10.11 -14.79
CA SER A 210 -1.73 11.19 -15.51
C SER A 210 -0.57 11.73 -14.67
N PRO A 211 0.32 12.56 -15.24
CA PRO A 211 1.34 13.27 -14.46
C PRO A 211 0.78 14.22 -13.38
N GLN A 212 -0.47 14.66 -13.52
CA GLN A 212 -1.18 15.52 -12.55
C GLN A 212 -1.98 14.71 -11.53
N ALA A 213 -2.01 13.41 -11.65
CA ALA A 213 -2.57 12.50 -10.65
C ALA A 213 -1.48 12.06 -9.66
N GLY A 214 -1.91 11.71 -8.45
CA GLY A 214 -0.98 11.28 -7.42
C GLY A 214 -1.67 10.59 -6.26
N THR A 215 -0.87 10.13 -5.33
CA THR A 215 -1.33 9.44 -4.13
C THR A 215 -0.38 9.70 -2.98
N GLY A 216 -0.84 9.56 -1.76
CA GLY A 216 -0.01 9.76 -0.59
C GLY A 216 -0.70 9.37 0.70
N VAL A 217 0.05 9.58 1.77
CA VAL A 217 -0.43 9.42 3.15
C VAL A 217 -0.08 10.68 3.91
N ILE A 218 -1.05 11.24 4.60
CA ILE A 218 -0.83 12.36 5.52
C ILE A 218 -1.10 11.94 6.95
N PHE A 219 -0.38 12.58 7.84
CA PHE A 219 -0.63 12.62 9.28
C PHE A 219 -1.17 14.00 9.63
N THR A 220 -2.21 14.07 10.43
CA THR A 220 -2.77 15.35 10.90
C THR A 220 -1.85 16.08 11.88
N HIS A 221 -0.93 15.34 12.52
CA HIS A 221 0.07 15.85 13.46
C HIS A 221 1.45 15.31 13.10
N ASN A 222 2.51 15.91 13.64
CA ASN A 222 3.85 15.40 13.44
C ASN A 222 4.01 14.01 14.09
N PRO A 223 4.30 12.95 13.33
CA PRO A 223 4.42 11.60 13.89
C PRO A 223 5.62 11.41 14.83
N ARG A 224 6.59 12.33 14.80
CA ARG A 224 7.79 12.27 15.67
C ARG A 224 7.60 12.97 17.01
N TRP A 225 6.69 13.95 17.06
CA TRP A 225 6.46 14.76 18.25
C TRP A 225 4.97 14.78 18.57
N ALA A 226 4.59 14.19 19.67
CA ALA A 226 3.24 14.32 20.20
C ALA A 226 3.02 15.79 20.62
N GLY A 227 2.58 16.63 19.68
CA GLY A 227 2.20 18.02 19.92
C GLY A 227 0.73 18.22 19.60
N ASP A 228 0.07 19.13 20.31
CA ASP A 228 -1.36 19.44 20.16
C ASP A 228 -1.68 20.29 18.91
N VAL A 229 -0.68 20.58 18.09
CA VAL A 229 -0.86 21.46 16.92
C VAL A 229 -1.13 20.63 15.68
N LEU A 230 -2.33 20.79 15.12
CA LEU A 230 -2.69 20.24 13.83
C LEU A 230 -1.80 20.85 12.75
N LYS A 231 -0.94 20.04 12.16
CA LYS A 231 -0.04 20.41 11.07
C LYS A 231 0.24 19.19 10.20
N LEU A 232 -0.10 19.30 8.93
CA LEU A 232 0.03 18.17 8.00
C LEU A 232 1.49 17.77 7.80
N TRP A 233 1.75 16.48 7.96
CA TRP A 233 2.98 15.78 7.64
C TRP A 233 2.65 14.63 6.70
N GLY A 234 3.65 14.06 6.07
CA GLY A 234 3.48 12.86 5.28
C GLY A 234 4.22 12.90 3.97
N ASP A 235 3.88 11.97 3.13
CA ASP A 235 4.54 11.74 1.86
C ASP A 235 3.52 11.59 0.73
N PHE A 236 3.87 12.10 -0.47
CA PHE A 236 3.09 11.86 -1.67
C PHE A 236 4.00 11.56 -2.87
N THR A 237 3.41 11.05 -3.92
CA THR A 237 4.06 10.85 -5.22
C THR A 237 3.06 11.11 -6.34
N THR A 238 3.56 11.43 -7.53
CA THR A 238 2.75 11.60 -8.74
C THR A 238 2.91 10.44 -9.70
N ALA A 239 1.90 10.18 -10.52
CA ALA A 239 1.88 9.13 -11.53
C ALA A 239 2.18 7.72 -11.00
N ASN A 240 1.84 7.46 -9.72
CA ASN A 240 1.99 6.17 -9.05
C ASN A 240 0.70 5.78 -8.31
N GLN A 241 0.61 4.54 -7.88
CA GLN A 241 -0.49 4.03 -7.05
C GLN A 241 -0.11 4.02 -5.56
N GLY A 242 -1.12 3.97 -4.66
CA GLY A 242 -0.92 3.98 -3.22
C GLY A 242 -0.02 2.85 -2.72
N GLU A 243 -0.12 1.65 -3.30
CA GLU A 243 0.74 0.52 -2.96
C GLU A 243 2.24 0.80 -3.18
N ASP A 244 2.58 1.61 -4.19
CA ASP A 244 3.98 1.97 -4.49
C ASP A 244 4.57 2.86 -3.37
N VAL A 245 3.72 3.71 -2.74
CA VAL A 245 4.11 4.57 -1.60
C VAL A 245 4.26 3.74 -0.34
N VAL A 246 3.25 2.95 0.01
CA VAL A 246 3.22 2.16 1.24
C VAL A 246 4.30 1.08 1.25
N SER A 247 4.59 0.47 0.10
CA SER A 247 5.68 -0.50 -0.05
C SER A 247 7.08 0.12 -0.17
N GLY A 248 7.18 1.46 -0.22
CA GLY A 248 8.46 2.15 -0.32
C GLY A 248 9.18 1.99 -1.65
N LEU A 249 8.46 1.62 -2.73
CA LEU A 249 9.06 1.34 -4.05
C LEU A 249 9.39 2.59 -4.86
N VAL A 250 8.87 3.75 -4.44
CA VAL A 250 9.02 5.02 -5.13
C VAL A 250 9.61 6.08 -4.20
N ASN A 251 10.30 7.04 -4.79
CA ASN A 251 10.71 8.23 -4.05
C ASN A 251 9.49 9.10 -3.80
N THR A 252 9.34 9.53 -2.57
CA THR A 252 8.25 10.37 -2.12
C THR A 252 8.69 11.80 -1.91
N MET A 253 7.73 12.70 -2.01
CA MET A 253 7.90 14.15 -1.80
C MET A 253 7.15 14.57 -0.53
N PRO A 254 7.63 15.58 0.20
CA PRO A 254 6.99 16.05 1.43
C PRO A 254 5.66 16.78 1.13
N ILE A 255 4.75 16.72 2.09
CA ILE A 255 3.43 17.35 1.97
C ILE A 255 3.51 18.89 2.04
N SER A 256 4.37 19.44 2.90
CA SER A 256 4.44 20.89 3.13
C SER A 256 5.86 21.44 3.04
N LEU A 257 5.97 22.75 2.80
CA LEU A 257 7.25 23.48 2.85
C LEU A 257 7.90 23.37 4.23
N PHE A 258 7.09 23.45 5.29
CA PHE A 258 7.59 23.31 6.65
C PHE A 258 8.23 21.95 6.91
N GLN A 259 7.60 20.87 6.43
CA GLN A 259 8.16 19.53 6.53
C GLN A 259 9.46 19.41 5.71
N GLN A 260 9.48 19.94 4.50
CA GLN A 260 10.65 19.96 3.63
C GLN A 260 11.86 20.59 4.33
N GLU A 261 11.65 21.77 4.96
CA GLU A 261 12.69 22.52 5.65
C GLU A 261 13.23 21.74 6.87
N ILE A 262 12.33 21.25 7.73
CA ILE A 262 12.73 20.51 8.96
C ILE A 262 13.43 19.20 8.63
N GLU A 263 12.98 18.49 7.61
CA GLU A 263 13.57 17.21 7.19
C GLU A 263 14.75 17.38 6.26
N MET A 264 15.10 18.61 5.89
CA MET A 264 16.17 18.94 4.92
C MET A 264 16.07 18.12 3.64
N ARG A 265 14.83 17.96 3.10
CA ARG A 265 14.59 17.21 1.87
C ARG A 265 15.15 17.94 0.67
N GLU A 266 16.00 17.26 -0.11
CA GLU A 266 16.57 17.80 -1.36
C GLU A 266 15.56 17.74 -2.52
N THR A 267 14.48 18.50 -2.42
CA THR A 267 13.45 18.60 -3.46
C THR A 267 12.76 19.95 -3.38
N ASP A 268 12.47 20.58 -4.52
CA ASP A 268 11.69 21.81 -4.61
C ASP A 268 10.17 21.52 -4.71
N VAL A 269 9.79 20.23 -4.73
CA VAL A 269 8.40 19.80 -4.93
C VAL A 269 7.78 19.43 -3.59
N THR A 270 6.72 20.15 -3.22
CA THR A 270 5.83 19.76 -2.11
C THR A 270 4.39 19.70 -2.62
N LEU A 271 3.51 18.97 -1.91
CA LEU A 271 2.08 18.99 -2.25
C LEU A 271 1.51 20.41 -2.12
N GLU A 272 1.93 21.14 -1.10
CA GLU A 272 1.51 22.53 -0.83
C GLU A 272 1.79 23.47 -2.01
N THR A 273 2.95 23.34 -2.66
CA THR A 273 3.36 24.23 -3.76
C THR A 273 2.88 23.79 -5.12
N HIS A 274 2.83 22.50 -5.41
CA HIS A 274 2.52 21.96 -6.73
C HIS A 274 1.05 21.59 -6.91
N PHE A 275 0.34 21.29 -5.80
CA PHE A 275 -1.09 20.93 -5.80
C PHE A 275 -1.83 21.66 -4.66
N PRO A 276 -1.85 23.00 -4.68
CA PRO A 276 -2.36 23.82 -3.57
C PRO A 276 -3.83 23.54 -3.24
N GLU A 277 -4.68 23.27 -4.24
CA GLU A 277 -6.10 22.93 -3.99
C GLU A 277 -6.23 21.59 -3.25
N ILE A 278 -5.45 20.59 -3.63
CA ILE A 278 -5.41 19.28 -2.96
C ILE A 278 -4.93 19.47 -1.51
N TYR A 279 -3.84 20.22 -1.31
CA TYR A 279 -3.30 20.50 0.03
C TYR A 279 -4.31 21.19 0.95
N GLN A 280 -5.00 22.23 0.44
CA GLN A 280 -6.00 22.95 1.23
C GLN A 280 -7.21 22.07 1.56
N GLU A 281 -7.65 21.22 0.65
CA GLU A 281 -8.74 20.28 0.90
C GLU A 281 -8.36 19.20 1.93
N LEU A 282 -7.14 18.66 1.87
CA LEU A 282 -6.62 17.75 2.90
C LEU A 282 -6.55 18.42 4.27
N LYS A 283 -6.13 19.68 4.31
CA LYS A 283 -6.12 20.48 5.53
C LYS A 283 -7.53 20.68 6.10
N ARG A 284 -8.51 20.94 5.22
CA ARG A 284 -9.92 21.05 5.62
C ARG A 284 -10.43 19.73 6.19
N TRP A 285 -10.12 18.60 5.57
CA TRP A 285 -10.48 17.28 6.10
C TRP A 285 -9.87 17.01 7.46
N ALA A 286 -8.60 17.35 7.65
CA ALA A 286 -7.92 17.18 8.94
C ALA A 286 -8.61 18.01 10.03
N HIS A 287 -8.95 19.29 9.77
CA HIS A 287 -9.71 20.12 10.71
C HIS A 287 -11.10 19.54 11.01
N THR A 288 -11.81 19.05 9.98
CA THR A 288 -13.13 18.41 10.19
C THR A 288 -13.03 17.19 11.12
N LEU A 289 -12.03 16.32 10.91
CA LEU A 289 -11.88 15.12 11.74
C LEU A 289 -11.46 15.46 13.18
N ILE A 290 -10.48 16.35 13.34
CA ILE A 290 -9.89 16.66 14.65
C ILE A 290 -10.75 17.67 15.43
N ASP A 291 -11.07 18.82 14.82
CA ASP A 291 -11.70 19.93 15.53
C ASP A 291 -13.22 19.78 15.60
N ASP A 292 -13.88 19.38 14.49
CA ASP A 292 -15.35 19.29 14.43
C ASP A 292 -15.86 17.97 15.02
N HIS A 293 -15.19 16.84 14.74
CA HIS A 293 -15.59 15.52 15.25
C HIS A 293 -14.88 15.12 16.55
N GLY A 294 -13.82 15.82 16.96
CA GLY A 294 -13.07 15.53 18.19
C GLY A 294 -12.33 14.20 18.15
N TRP A 295 -11.92 13.75 16.95
CA TRP A 295 -11.16 12.52 16.82
C TRP A 295 -9.73 12.69 17.31
N SER A 296 -9.11 11.59 17.72
CA SER A 296 -7.66 11.52 17.93
C SER A 296 -6.89 11.87 16.66
N PRO A 297 -5.59 12.23 16.73
CA PRO A 297 -4.76 12.43 15.56
C PRO A 297 -4.88 11.30 14.54
N GLN A 298 -5.02 11.65 13.26
CA GLN A 298 -5.34 10.72 12.18
C GLN A 298 -4.22 10.59 11.17
N GLU A 299 -4.05 9.38 10.66
CA GLU A 299 -3.36 9.06 9.42
C GLU A 299 -4.41 8.91 8.32
N ILE A 300 -4.22 9.59 7.18
CA ILE A 300 -5.17 9.60 6.06
C ILE A 300 -4.46 9.18 4.77
N GLU A 301 -4.93 8.08 4.19
CA GLU A 301 -4.55 7.68 2.82
C GLU A 301 -5.43 8.42 1.81
N PHE A 302 -4.79 9.04 0.81
CA PHE A 302 -5.49 9.79 -0.22
C PHE A 302 -4.95 9.52 -1.63
N THR A 303 -5.79 9.75 -2.62
CA THR A 303 -5.44 9.73 -4.04
C THR A 303 -6.15 10.88 -4.74
N PHE A 304 -5.48 11.50 -5.70
CA PHE A 304 -6.10 12.50 -6.57
C PHE A 304 -5.86 12.13 -8.04
N GLU A 305 -6.92 12.25 -8.86
CA GLU A 305 -6.87 11.93 -10.30
C GLU A 305 -6.56 13.15 -11.17
N GLY A 306 -6.52 14.34 -10.58
CA GLY A 306 -6.23 15.62 -11.18
C GLY A 306 -5.84 16.65 -10.12
N ALA A 307 -5.55 17.89 -10.51
CA ALA A 307 -5.04 18.92 -9.61
C ALA A 307 -6.12 19.69 -8.84
N SER A 308 -7.40 19.48 -9.17
CA SER A 308 -8.53 20.13 -8.49
C SER A 308 -8.92 19.40 -7.19
N ALA A 309 -9.40 20.15 -6.21
CA ALA A 309 -9.97 19.59 -4.99
C ALA A 309 -11.11 18.58 -5.25
N ALA A 310 -11.85 18.71 -6.36
CA ALA A 310 -12.91 17.79 -6.76
C ALA A 310 -12.36 16.41 -7.22
N ASP A 311 -11.08 16.33 -7.56
CA ASP A 311 -10.41 15.10 -7.99
C ASP A 311 -9.75 14.34 -6.83
N LEU A 312 -9.92 14.84 -5.59
CA LEU A 312 -9.33 14.26 -4.39
C LEU A 312 -10.27 13.23 -3.74
N TYR A 313 -9.70 12.11 -3.36
CA TYR A 313 -10.41 11.00 -2.73
C TYR A 313 -9.71 10.57 -1.45
N MET A 314 -10.45 10.52 -0.35
CA MET A 314 -10.01 9.85 0.88
C MET A 314 -10.23 8.34 0.73
N LEU A 315 -9.19 7.56 0.89
CA LEU A 315 -9.24 6.11 0.76
C LEU A 315 -9.49 5.43 2.11
N GLN A 316 -8.78 5.90 3.13
CA GLN A 316 -8.84 5.37 4.48
C GLN A 316 -8.40 6.45 5.46
N THR A 317 -8.92 6.40 6.69
CA THR A 317 -8.38 7.10 7.84
C THR A 317 -8.28 6.15 9.02
N ARG A 318 -7.26 6.35 9.87
CA ARG A 318 -7.05 5.59 11.09
C ARG A 318 -6.37 6.45 12.15
N ASP A 319 -6.51 6.07 13.41
CA ASP A 319 -5.80 6.72 14.51
C ASP A 319 -4.29 6.61 14.29
N MET A 320 -3.59 7.72 14.47
CA MET A 320 -2.13 7.71 14.45
C MET A 320 -1.61 6.93 15.66
N ALA A 321 -0.61 6.08 15.42
CA ALA A 321 0.19 5.51 16.48
C ALA A 321 1.11 6.60 17.07
N ILE A 322 0.63 7.34 18.04
CA ILE A 322 1.43 8.33 18.77
C ILE A 322 2.28 7.58 19.78
N ARG A 323 3.58 7.57 19.59
CA ARG A 323 4.51 7.08 20.61
C ARG A 323 4.65 8.13 21.70
N GLU A 324 4.39 7.76 22.95
CA GLU A 324 4.75 8.61 24.09
C GLU A 324 6.24 8.94 24.02
N SER A 325 6.57 10.20 24.37
CA SER A 325 7.94 10.72 24.31
C SER A 325 8.87 9.88 25.20
N GLN A 326 9.49 8.87 24.63
CA GLN A 326 10.64 8.20 25.25
C GLN A 326 11.86 9.11 25.12
N LYS A 327 12.74 9.09 26.15
CA LYS A 327 14.03 9.80 26.06
C LYS A 327 14.77 9.37 24.79
N VAL A 328 14.85 10.30 23.84
CA VAL A 328 15.55 10.08 22.59
C VAL A 328 17.05 9.99 22.89
N LEU A 329 17.65 8.84 22.59
CA LEU A 329 19.08 8.70 22.67
C LEU A 329 19.71 9.49 21.51
N ALA A 330 20.70 10.29 21.80
CA ALA A 330 21.49 11.01 20.81
C ALA A 330 22.98 10.62 20.99
N PHE A 331 23.74 10.70 19.91
CA PHE A 331 25.20 10.63 20.05
C PHE A 331 25.70 11.96 20.62
N ASP A 332 26.56 11.88 21.61
CA ASP A 332 27.27 13.04 22.15
C ASP A 332 28.58 13.20 21.34
N PHE A 333 28.59 14.18 20.45
CA PHE A 333 29.80 14.55 19.69
C PHE A 333 30.14 15.99 20.02
N GLU A 334 31.34 16.23 20.53
CA GLU A 334 31.91 17.58 20.65
C GLU A 334 32.09 18.24 19.29
N GLU A 335 32.47 17.45 18.25
CA GLU A 335 32.44 17.80 16.85
C GLU A 335 31.98 16.58 16.04
N PRO A 336 30.98 16.70 15.14
CA PRO A 336 30.61 15.56 14.32
C PRO A 336 31.77 15.14 13.43
N PRO A 337 32.14 13.85 13.39
CA PRO A 337 33.26 13.37 12.59
C PRO A 337 32.88 13.34 11.10
N ILE A 338 32.83 14.52 10.47
CA ILE A 338 32.38 14.73 9.07
C ILE A 338 33.12 13.79 8.10
N ALA A 339 34.38 13.46 8.38
CA ALA A 339 35.14 12.52 7.58
C ALA A 339 34.61 11.08 7.56
N ARG A 340 33.64 10.74 8.43
CA ARG A 340 33.00 9.41 8.51
C ARG A 340 31.53 9.43 8.11
N LEU A 341 30.98 10.58 7.70
CA LEU A 341 29.62 10.67 7.20
C LEU A 341 29.52 9.91 5.87
N LEU A 342 28.68 8.89 5.82
CA LEU A 342 28.45 8.07 4.64
C LEU A 342 27.24 8.55 3.83
N GLY A 343 26.30 9.25 4.45
CA GLY A 343 25.08 9.75 3.79
C GLY A 343 24.08 10.29 4.79
N HIS A 344 22.98 10.81 4.23
CA HIS A 344 21.80 11.27 4.96
C HIS A 344 20.60 10.39 4.63
N GLY A 345 19.67 10.27 5.56
CA GLY A 345 18.44 9.50 5.40
C GLY A 345 17.29 10.13 6.15
N ILE A 346 16.07 9.58 5.91
CA ILE A 346 14.87 9.98 6.62
C ILE A 346 14.78 9.16 7.91
N GLY A 347 14.93 9.82 9.07
CA GLY A 347 14.72 9.18 10.36
C GLY A 347 13.24 9.04 10.65
N VAL A 348 12.78 7.83 10.93
CA VAL A 348 11.37 7.52 11.22
C VAL A 348 11.11 7.45 12.72
N SER A 349 11.97 6.75 13.47
CA SER A 349 11.93 6.72 14.93
C SER A 349 12.95 7.68 15.51
N GLY A 350 12.64 8.30 16.66
CA GLY A 350 13.61 9.11 17.35
C GLY A 350 14.73 8.27 17.95
N GLY A 351 15.97 8.80 17.94
CA GLY A 351 17.12 8.24 18.62
C GLY A 351 18.28 7.92 17.72
N ALA A 352 19.43 7.69 18.35
CA ALA A 352 20.67 7.29 17.71
C ALA A 352 21.08 5.90 18.21
N MET A 353 21.53 5.05 17.32
CA MET A 353 21.96 3.70 17.65
C MET A 353 23.23 3.33 16.85
N SER A 354 24.15 2.66 17.52
CA SER A 354 25.26 1.97 16.87
C SER A 354 25.10 0.47 17.02
N GLY A 355 25.48 -0.29 16.00
CA GLY A 355 25.36 -1.74 16.00
C GLY A 355 26.05 -2.38 14.79
N ARG A 356 26.02 -3.72 14.74
CA ARG A 356 26.49 -4.47 13.58
C ARG A 356 25.44 -4.52 12.50
N LEU A 357 25.86 -4.39 11.25
CA LEU A 357 25.00 -4.56 10.10
C LEU A 357 24.75 -6.06 9.86
N VAL A 358 23.51 -6.41 9.65
CA VAL A 358 23.02 -7.78 9.32
C VAL A 358 22.04 -7.72 8.16
N PHE A 359 21.98 -8.78 7.37
CA PHE A 359 21.20 -8.82 6.14
C PHE A 359 20.16 -9.93 6.10
N THR A 360 20.25 -10.91 7.01
CA THR A 360 19.36 -12.08 7.04
C THR A 360 18.99 -12.47 8.48
N LEU A 361 17.87 -13.20 8.61
CA LEU A 361 17.45 -13.76 9.90
C LEU A 361 18.49 -14.70 10.49
N ASP A 362 19.18 -15.47 9.65
CA ASP A 362 20.19 -16.42 10.11
C ASP A 362 21.45 -15.72 10.65
N GLU A 363 21.85 -14.60 10.03
CA GLU A 363 22.91 -13.75 10.59
C GLU A 363 22.50 -13.15 11.92
N ILE A 364 21.26 -12.68 12.07
CA ILE A 364 20.72 -12.18 13.34
C ILE A 364 20.81 -13.27 14.42
N LYS A 365 20.33 -14.47 14.14
CA LYS A 365 20.38 -15.61 15.07
C LYS A 365 21.83 -15.97 15.44
N ALA A 366 22.73 -16.01 14.46
CA ALA A 366 24.14 -16.33 14.68
C ALA A 366 24.83 -15.29 15.59
N TRP A 367 24.58 -13.99 15.37
CA TRP A 367 25.12 -12.93 16.21
C TRP A 367 24.50 -12.96 17.62
N ARG A 368 23.20 -13.15 17.76
CA ARG A 368 22.52 -13.26 19.07
C ARG A 368 23.07 -14.44 19.89
N ALA A 369 23.40 -15.57 19.25
CA ALA A 369 23.99 -16.70 19.91
C ALA A 369 25.45 -16.47 20.35
N ARG A 370 26.21 -15.69 19.59
CA ARG A 370 27.64 -15.42 19.82
C ARG A 370 27.89 -14.23 20.74
N GLU A 371 27.17 -13.14 20.53
CA GLU A 371 27.32 -11.86 21.23
C GLU A 371 25.94 -11.28 21.53
N PRO A 372 25.21 -11.80 22.57
CA PRO A 372 23.81 -11.43 22.83
C PRO A 372 23.56 -9.93 23.07
N GLU A 373 24.54 -9.22 23.64
CA GLU A 373 24.43 -7.79 23.95
C GLU A 373 24.74 -6.86 22.75
N THR A 374 25.24 -7.43 21.66
CA THR A 374 25.55 -6.63 20.46
C THR A 374 24.26 -6.21 19.78
N ARG A 375 24.09 -4.90 19.58
CA ARG A 375 22.96 -4.36 18.81
C ARG A 375 23.13 -4.67 17.32
N LEU A 376 22.03 -5.05 16.68
CA LEU A 376 21.98 -5.48 15.29
C LEU A 376 21.09 -4.52 14.48
N ILE A 377 21.64 -4.02 13.36
CA ILE A 377 20.94 -3.16 12.42
C ILE A 377 20.69 -3.97 11.15
N LEU A 378 19.41 -4.30 10.89
CA LEU A 378 19.02 -4.96 9.66
C LEU A 378 19.09 -3.98 8.49
N VAL A 379 19.77 -4.37 7.41
CA VAL A 379 19.90 -3.56 6.20
C VAL A 379 19.16 -4.23 5.06
N ARG A 380 18.27 -3.48 4.41
CA ARG A 380 17.47 -3.92 3.27
C ARG A 380 17.46 -2.87 2.16
N THR A 381 17.19 -3.26 0.94
CA THR A 381 16.89 -2.31 -0.15
C THR A 381 15.52 -1.66 0.11
N ASP A 382 14.54 -2.46 0.41
CA ASP A 382 13.19 -2.13 0.85
C ASP A 382 12.73 -3.24 1.80
N THR A 383 11.53 -3.13 2.36
CA THR A 383 10.96 -4.18 3.22
C THR A 383 9.62 -4.63 2.66
N VAL A 384 9.36 -5.91 2.81
CA VAL A 384 8.08 -6.54 2.50
C VAL A 384 7.46 -7.10 3.78
N PRO A 385 6.13 -7.33 3.81
CA PRO A 385 5.45 -7.85 5.00
C PRO A 385 6.02 -9.17 5.54
N ASP A 386 6.62 -9.98 4.68
CA ASP A 386 7.24 -11.25 5.08
C ASP A 386 8.53 -11.07 5.89
N ASP A 387 9.16 -9.89 5.84
CA ASP A 387 10.36 -9.55 6.63
C ASP A 387 10.05 -9.29 8.12
N ILE A 388 8.79 -9.40 8.56
CA ILE A 388 8.37 -9.07 9.94
C ILE A 388 9.17 -9.81 11.01
N ARG A 389 9.63 -11.03 10.73
CA ARG A 389 10.43 -11.83 11.67
C ARG A 389 11.84 -11.29 11.84
N GLU A 390 12.48 -10.88 10.74
CA GLU A 390 13.80 -10.24 10.74
C GLU A 390 13.74 -8.88 11.41
N ILE A 391 12.74 -8.07 11.03
CA ILE A 391 12.52 -6.73 11.58
C ILE A 391 12.34 -6.80 13.09
N ASN A 392 11.50 -7.72 13.59
CA ASN A 392 11.26 -7.91 15.02
C ASN A 392 12.48 -8.46 15.78
N ALA A 393 13.38 -9.16 15.11
CA ALA A 393 14.56 -9.76 15.72
C ALA A 393 15.78 -8.80 15.77
N ALA A 394 15.76 -7.73 14.99
CA ALA A 394 16.78 -6.69 14.95
C ALA A 394 16.47 -5.55 15.94
N ASP A 395 17.48 -4.78 16.32
CA ASP A 395 17.33 -3.60 17.21
C ASP A 395 17.09 -2.32 16.40
N GLY A 396 17.44 -2.32 15.11
CA GLY A 396 17.23 -1.21 14.19
C GLY A 396 17.14 -1.67 12.76
N LEU A 397 16.57 -0.80 11.93
CA LEU A 397 16.35 -1.04 10.50
C LEU A 397 16.88 0.12 9.68
N LEU A 398 17.61 -0.18 8.61
CA LEU A 398 18.07 0.76 7.59
C LEU A 398 17.63 0.27 6.22
N THR A 399 16.88 1.08 5.48
CA THR A 399 16.46 0.78 4.12
C THR A 399 17.02 1.77 3.12
N ALA A 400 17.29 1.32 1.88
CA ALA A 400 17.73 2.19 0.80
C ALA A 400 16.57 2.97 0.16
N ARG A 401 15.33 2.57 0.40
CA ARG A 401 14.10 3.17 -0.15
C ARG A 401 13.00 3.21 0.91
N GLY A 402 12.00 4.07 0.66
CA GLY A 402 10.85 4.26 1.52
C GLY A 402 10.83 5.63 2.18
N GLY A 403 9.66 6.03 2.65
CA GLY A 403 9.39 7.27 3.39
C GLY A 403 8.83 6.98 4.78
N LEU A 404 8.28 8.00 5.42
CA LEU A 404 7.64 7.91 6.75
C LEU A 404 6.45 6.95 6.79
N THR A 405 5.87 6.67 5.65
CA THR A 405 4.64 5.88 5.48
C THR A 405 4.91 4.49 4.90
N SER A 406 6.19 4.12 4.71
CA SER A 406 6.55 2.80 4.20
C SER A 406 6.37 1.71 5.25
N HIS A 407 6.22 0.45 4.81
CA HIS A 407 6.14 -0.72 5.69
C HIS A 407 7.30 -0.79 6.70
N ALA A 408 8.50 -0.32 6.31
CA ALA A 408 9.65 -0.25 7.20
C ALA A 408 9.47 0.77 8.35
N ALA A 409 8.60 1.76 8.15
CA ALA A 409 8.39 2.86 9.09
C ALA A 409 7.29 2.55 10.12
N VAL A 410 6.29 1.77 9.73
CA VAL A 410 5.12 1.37 10.53
C VAL A 410 5.44 0.12 11.34
#